data_c21f8b29c0f6a444338895f2bf57f572
#
_entry.id   c21f8b29c0f6a444338895f2bf57f572
#
_cell.length_a   1.000
_cell.length_b   1.000
_cell.length_c   1.000
_cell.angle_alpha   90.00
_cell.angle_beta   90.00
_cell.angle_gamma   90.00
#
_symmetry.space_group_name_H-M   'P 1'
#
loop_
_entity.id
_entity.type
_entity.pdbx_description
1 polymer ?
#
loop_
_entity_poly.entity_id
_entity_poly.type
_entity_poly.pdbx_seq_one_letter_code
_entity_poly.pdbx_strand_id
1 'polypeptide(L)'
;MDKLGKFCETIEAAFPFLIKFNPMERLNSLESTEQPSFQIFYGIDAQVKQNLRRVLAAFQQWKVGTHHFSSVSGYGHDDLGRDTLDRVFATVMQAEAAAVRVQFVSGTHAIACALFGALRPGDELLAVAGAPYDTLEEVIGLRGQGQGSLMDFGISYRQLPLTSVGQPDWDAIATAIRPSTRVTLIQRSCGYSWRPSLTIDDIATIIRLVKQQNPDTICFVDNCYGEFVEEREPPAVGADLIAGSLIKNPGGTIATTGGYVAGRADLVEAATCRLTAPGIGSSGGSSLEQNRLMFQGLFLAPQMVGEAMKGNYLIAKTFSDLGYPVSPSVTGPRDVIQAVELGSPEKLIAFCKAIQRFSPVEAYLEPVPAAMPGYESQLVMAGGTFIDGSTSELSADGPLRQPYIVYCQGGTHWTHVALAIEAAVEAIQQL
;
A
#
# COMPACT_ATOMS: atom_id res chain seq x y z
N MET A 1 32.82 -39.88 -5.89
CA MET A 1 31.43 -39.77 -6.38
C MET A 1 30.37 -40.13 -5.36
N ASP A 2 30.74 -40.62 -4.19
CA ASP A 2 29.80 -41.19 -3.20
C ASP A 2 29.27 -40.20 -2.13
N LYS A 3 29.89 -39.05 -1.97
CA LYS A 3 29.42 -38.05 -0.98
C LYS A 3 28.33 -37.13 -1.50
N LEU A 4 28.27 -36.89 -2.79
CA LEU A 4 27.17 -36.10 -3.40
C LEU A 4 25.88 -36.94 -3.49
N GLY A 5 25.97 -38.23 -3.77
CA GLY A 5 24.81 -39.12 -3.79
C GLY A 5 24.11 -39.23 -2.43
N LYS A 6 24.88 -39.38 -1.36
CA LYS A 6 24.31 -39.41 0.03
C LYS A 6 23.77 -38.05 0.48
N PHE A 7 24.34 -36.96 0.01
CA PHE A 7 23.81 -35.60 0.30
C PHE A 7 22.47 -35.36 -0.42
N CYS A 8 22.32 -35.81 -1.67
CA CYS A 8 21.05 -35.80 -2.39
C CYS A 8 20.00 -36.66 -1.69
N GLU A 9 20.32 -37.91 -1.33
CA GLU A 9 19.39 -38.80 -0.62
C GLU A 9 18.95 -38.26 0.76
N THR A 10 19.80 -37.49 1.45
CA THR A 10 19.47 -36.84 2.73
C THR A 10 18.55 -35.63 2.54
N ILE A 11 18.73 -34.89 1.47
CA ILE A 11 17.82 -33.80 1.07
C ILE A 11 16.47 -34.35 0.59
N GLU A 12 16.48 -35.44 -0.16
CA GLU A 12 15.29 -36.17 -0.60
C GLU A 12 14.44 -36.69 0.57
N ALA A 13 15.08 -37.22 1.59
CA ALA A 13 14.41 -37.71 2.80
C ALA A 13 13.91 -36.57 3.72
N ALA A 14 14.62 -35.46 3.78
CA ALA A 14 14.25 -34.30 4.59
C ALA A 14 13.18 -33.41 3.93
N PHE A 15 13.13 -33.43 2.60
CA PHE A 15 12.19 -32.60 1.83
C PHE A 15 11.59 -33.39 0.65
N PRO A 16 10.71 -34.36 0.91
CA PRO A 16 10.09 -35.19 -0.14
C PRO A 16 9.25 -34.38 -1.15
N PHE A 17 8.99 -33.11 -0.85
CA PHE A 17 8.25 -32.16 -1.70
C PHE A 17 9.10 -31.55 -2.82
N LEU A 18 10.44 -31.47 -2.66
CA LEU A 18 11.30 -30.81 -3.66
C LEU A 18 11.52 -31.64 -4.94
N ILE A 19 11.23 -32.95 -4.93
CA ILE A 19 11.60 -33.86 -6.01
C ILE A 19 10.44 -34.18 -6.98
N LYS A 20 9.20 -33.96 -6.57
CA LYS A 20 8.05 -34.06 -7.49
C LYS A 20 7.81 -32.78 -8.29
N PHE A 21 8.63 -31.77 -8.11
CA PHE A 21 8.53 -30.48 -8.75
C PHE A 21 9.46 -30.46 -9.97
N ASN A 22 8.92 -30.64 -11.17
CA ASN A 22 9.63 -30.26 -12.38
C ASN A 22 9.17 -28.85 -12.82
N PRO A 23 9.83 -27.79 -12.29
CA PRO A 23 9.43 -26.42 -12.58
C PRO A 23 9.58 -26.07 -14.07
N MET A 24 10.47 -26.78 -14.80
CA MET A 24 10.73 -26.53 -16.19
C MET A 24 9.63 -27.04 -17.13
N GLU A 25 8.94 -28.14 -16.80
CA GLU A 25 7.85 -28.63 -17.65
C GLU A 25 6.58 -27.79 -17.57
N ARG A 26 6.29 -27.17 -16.41
CA ARG A 26 5.15 -26.25 -16.25
C ARG A 26 5.48 -24.82 -16.63
N LEU A 27 6.70 -24.35 -16.41
CA LEU A 27 7.16 -23.10 -17.04
C LEU A 27 7.02 -23.19 -18.57
N ASN A 28 7.37 -24.30 -19.18
CA ASN A 28 7.17 -24.53 -20.63
C ASN A 28 5.68 -24.59 -21.01
N SER A 29 4.77 -24.97 -20.11
CA SER A 29 3.31 -24.91 -20.38
C SER A 29 2.74 -23.50 -20.21
N LEU A 30 3.35 -22.64 -19.43
CA LEU A 30 3.09 -21.20 -19.37
C LEU A 30 3.64 -20.51 -20.64
N GLU A 31 4.75 -20.98 -21.20
CA GLU A 31 5.36 -20.46 -22.43
C GLU A 31 4.45 -20.52 -23.66
N SER A 32 3.50 -21.43 -23.74
CA SER A 32 2.58 -21.56 -24.87
C SER A 32 1.36 -20.60 -24.85
N THR A 33 1.13 -19.88 -23.75
CA THR A 33 0.06 -18.86 -23.59
C THR A 33 0.60 -17.41 -23.53
N GLU A 34 1.84 -17.16 -23.92
CA GLU A 34 2.74 -16.09 -23.48
C GLU A 34 2.58 -14.72 -24.12
N GLN A 35 1.96 -14.55 -25.27
CA GLN A 35 1.96 -13.23 -25.92
C GLN A 35 1.25 -12.13 -25.12
N PRO A 36 0.09 -12.34 -24.48
CA PRO A 36 -0.58 -11.31 -23.70
C PRO A 36 0.15 -10.96 -22.40
N SER A 37 0.71 -11.95 -21.70
CA SER A 37 1.41 -11.74 -20.42
C SER A 37 2.70 -10.93 -20.62
N PHE A 38 3.45 -11.20 -21.67
CA PHE A 38 4.67 -10.48 -22.01
C PHE A 38 4.40 -9.00 -22.32
N GLN A 39 3.31 -8.69 -23.04
CA GLN A 39 2.93 -7.31 -23.34
C GLN A 39 2.56 -6.53 -22.08
N ILE A 40 1.87 -7.15 -21.13
CA ILE A 40 1.50 -6.53 -19.85
C ILE A 40 2.75 -6.26 -19.01
N PHE A 41 3.65 -7.22 -18.90
CA PHE A 41 4.93 -7.04 -18.17
C PHE A 41 5.78 -5.93 -18.79
N TYR A 42 5.86 -5.89 -20.11
CA TYR A 42 6.56 -4.83 -20.83
C TYR A 42 5.92 -3.45 -20.57
N GLY A 43 4.60 -3.37 -20.50
CA GLY A 43 3.88 -2.14 -20.13
C GLY A 43 4.21 -1.69 -18.70
N ILE A 44 4.24 -2.62 -17.74
CA ILE A 44 4.65 -2.35 -16.37
C ILE A 44 6.12 -1.87 -16.31
N ASP A 45 7.03 -2.52 -17.04
CA ASP A 45 8.45 -2.11 -17.07
C ASP A 45 8.63 -0.72 -17.70
N ALA A 46 7.82 -0.37 -18.70
CA ALA A 46 7.83 0.97 -19.26
C ALA A 46 7.39 2.04 -18.22
N GLN A 47 6.39 1.73 -17.42
CA GLN A 47 5.93 2.57 -16.30
C GLN A 47 6.99 2.67 -15.19
N VAL A 48 7.61 1.55 -14.79
CA VAL A 48 8.75 1.54 -13.85
C VAL A 48 9.85 2.47 -14.35
N LYS A 49 10.20 2.41 -15.65
CA LYS A 49 11.21 3.29 -16.25
C LYS A 49 10.84 4.77 -16.14
N GLN A 50 9.58 5.15 -16.30
CA GLN A 50 9.13 6.54 -16.17
C GLN A 50 9.21 7.01 -14.70
N ASN A 51 8.72 6.20 -13.78
CA ASN A 51 8.78 6.49 -12.35
C ASN A 51 10.24 6.57 -11.86
N LEU A 52 11.10 5.65 -12.27
CA LEU A 52 12.52 5.69 -11.92
C LEU A 52 13.22 6.95 -12.48
N ARG A 53 12.87 7.38 -13.71
CA ARG A 53 13.38 8.63 -14.28
C ARG A 53 12.99 9.83 -13.39
N ARG A 54 11.75 9.88 -12.88
CA ARG A 54 11.28 10.92 -11.94
C ARG A 54 12.08 10.91 -10.64
N VAL A 55 12.32 9.73 -10.06
CA VAL A 55 13.14 9.57 -8.85
C VAL A 55 14.56 10.05 -9.11
N LEU A 56 15.23 9.57 -10.16
CA LEU A 56 16.60 9.98 -10.50
C LEU A 56 16.73 11.49 -10.76
N ALA A 57 15.76 12.07 -11.44
CA ALA A 57 15.73 13.52 -11.68
C ALA A 57 15.63 14.31 -10.35
N ALA A 58 14.81 13.85 -9.39
CA ALA A 58 14.74 14.47 -8.08
C ALA A 58 16.05 14.35 -7.30
N PHE A 59 16.69 13.17 -7.32
CA PHE A 59 18.01 12.97 -6.70
C PHE A 59 19.08 13.90 -7.29
N GLN A 60 19.09 14.08 -8.61
CA GLN A 60 20.00 14.98 -9.31
C GLN A 60 19.71 16.45 -8.98
N GLN A 61 18.43 16.84 -9.01
CA GLN A 61 18.00 18.21 -8.71
C GLN A 61 18.44 18.65 -7.32
N TRP A 62 18.25 17.78 -6.32
CA TRP A 62 18.60 18.07 -4.92
C TRP A 62 20.02 17.62 -4.54
N LYS A 63 20.84 17.21 -5.53
CA LYS A 63 22.26 16.88 -5.38
C LYS A 63 22.51 15.89 -4.25
N VAL A 64 21.71 14.81 -4.17
CA VAL A 64 21.85 13.80 -3.13
C VAL A 64 23.28 13.23 -3.13
N GLY A 65 23.94 13.35 -1.99
CA GLY A 65 25.30 12.87 -1.77
C GLY A 65 25.42 12.08 -0.47
N THR A 66 26.55 11.41 -0.26
CA THR A 66 26.75 10.53 0.90
C THR A 66 26.62 11.24 2.25
N HIS A 67 26.89 12.56 2.31
CA HIS A 67 26.71 13.37 3.51
C HIS A 67 25.24 13.51 3.96
N HIS A 68 24.27 13.26 3.07
CA HIS A 68 22.85 13.22 3.42
C HIS A 68 22.43 11.91 4.11
N PHE A 69 23.31 10.91 4.15
CA PHE A 69 22.99 9.61 4.77
C PHE A 69 23.22 9.60 6.27
N SER A 70 23.95 10.57 6.80
CA SER A 70 24.12 10.77 8.25
C SER A 70 22.88 11.42 8.85
N SER A 71 22.65 11.20 10.13
CA SER A 71 21.61 11.88 10.90
C SER A 71 22.19 12.69 12.04
N VAL A 72 21.39 13.59 12.61
CA VAL A 72 21.72 14.31 13.85
C VAL A 72 20.96 13.69 15.02
N SER A 73 21.48 13.84 16.23
CA SER A 73 20.86 13.31 17.44
C SER A 73 19.99 14.35 18.17
N GLY A 74 19.28 13.92 19.21
CA GLY A 74 18.49 14.78 20.07
C GLY A 74 17.28 15.39 19.35
N TYR A 75 17.14 16.70 19.40
CA TYR A 75 16.01 17.40 18.78
C TYR A 75 15.99 17.30 17.25
N GLY A 76 17.07 16.91 16.61
CA GLY A 76 17.14 16.76 15.15
C GLY A 76 17.13 18.09 14.41
N HIS A 77 17.57 19.19 15.01
CA HIS A 77 17.73 20.46 14.29
C HIS A 77 18.80 20.34 13.21
N ASP A 78 18.55 20.96 12.05
CA ASP A 78 19.47 21.00 10.93
C ASP A 78 19.90 19.61 10.41
N ASP A 79 19.00 18.62 10.48
CA ASP A 79 19.23 17.30 9.84
C ASP A 79 19.18 17.47 8.33
N LEU A 80 20.35 17.68 7.73
CA LEU A 80 20.51 17.93 6.30
C LEU A 80 19.96 16.76 5.45
N GLY A 81 20.11 15.53 5.94
CA GLY A 81 19.61 14.33 5.26
C GLY A 81 18.09 14.31 5.22
N ARG A 82 17.44 14.53 6.37
CA ARG A 82 15.98 14.64 6.50
C ARG A 82 15.43 15.74 5.61
N ASP A 83 15.98 16.94 5.70
CA ASP A 83 15.47 18.10 4.95
C ASP A 83 15.64 17.93 3.44
N THR A 84 16.72 17.25 3.02
CA THR A 84 16.92 16.90 1.61
C THR A 84 15.97 15.78 1.16
N LEU A 85 15.72 14.78 2.02
CA LEU A 85 14.75 13.72 1.73
C LEU A 85 13.34 14.28 1.54
N ASP A 86 12.91 15.22 2.38
CA ASP A 86 11.62 15.90 2.23
C ASP A 86 11.48 16.57 0.86
N ARG A 87 12.51 17.29 0.40
CA ARG A 87 12.53 17.95 -0.91
C ARG A 87 12.52 16.95 -2.07
N VAL A 88 13.32 15.90 -1.98
CA VAL A 88 13.35 14.81 -2.97
C VAL A 88 11.98 14.15 -3.04
N PHE A 89 11.40 13.81 -1.90
CA PHE A 89 10.10 13.15 -1.82
C PHE A 89 8.97 14.04 -2.36
N ALA A 90 8.95 15.32 -2.02
CA ALA A 90 8.00 16.28 -2.57
C ALA A 90 8.07 16.32 -4.11
N THR A 91 9.30 16.40 -4.66
CA THR A 91 9.51 16.38 -6.12
C THR A 91 9.02 15.07 -6.74
N VAL A 92 9.32 13.93 -6.13
CA VAL A 92 8.89 12.60 -6.60
C VAL A 92 7.38 12.46 -6.55
N MET A 93 6.73 12.93 -5.48
CA MET A 93 5.26 12.90 -5.34
C MET A 93 4.55 14.03 -6.06
N GLN A 94 5.29 14.89 -6.79
CA GLN A 94 4.75 16.02 -7.54
C GLN A 94 3.97 17.00 -6.64
N ALA A 95 4.44 17.19 -5.42
CA ALA A 95 3.86 18.01 -4.36
C ALA A 95 4.71 19.27 -4.11
N GLU A 96 4.11 20.29 -3.49
CA GLU A 96 4.80 21.53 -3.09
C GLU A 96 5.79 21.27 -1.95
N ALA A 97 5.38 20.46 -0.96
CA ALA A 97 6.17 20.09 0.22
C ALA A 97 5.91 18.64 0.62
N ALA A 98 6.82 18.07 1.41
CA ALA A 98 6.64 16.79 2.06
C ALA A 98 7.30 16.77 3.44
N ALA A 99 6.84 15.87 4.30
CA ALA A 99 7.48 15.47 5.52
C ALA A 99 7.57 13.93 5.57
N VAL A 100 8.79 13.41 5.50
CA VAL A 100 9.10 11.98 5.56
C VAL A 100 9.73 11.70 6.92
N ARG A 101 9.05 10.96 7.78
CA ARG A 101 9.45 10.84 9.19
C ARG A 101 9.36 9.41 9.70
N VAL A 102 10.42 8.96 10.37
CA VAL A 102 10.41 7.71 11.14
C VAL A 102 9.50 7.80 12.38
N GLN A 103 9.22 9.02 12.84
CA GLN A 103 8.33 9.27 13.97
C GLN A 103 6.85 9.09 13.65
N PHE A 104 6.45 9.05 12.39
CA PHE A 104 5.18 8.47 12.01
C PHE A 104 5.25 6.96 12.22
N VAL A 105 4.68 6.46 13.28
CA VAL A 105 4.79 5.04 13.65
C VAL A 105 4.07 4.10 12.68
N SER A 106 3.23 4.66 11.80
CA SER A 106 2.48 3.92 10.77
C SER A 106 1.88 4.88 9.72
N GLY A 107 1.36 4.33 8.63
CA GLY A 107 0.54 5.11 7.68
C GLY A 107 -0.70 5.70 8.33
N THR A 108 -1.39 4.94 9.20
CA THR A 108 -2.54 5.44 9.97
C THR A 108 -2.17 6.66 10.83
N HIS A 109 -1.00 6.66 11.45
CA HIS A 109 -0.53 7.82 12.21
C HIS A 109 -0.26 9.03 11.31
N ALA A 110 0.36 8.85 10.13
CA ALA A 110 0.57 9.93 9.18
C ALA A 110 -0.78 10.53 8.70
N ILE A 111 -1.76 9.67 8.39
CA ILE A 111 -3.12 10.07 8.01
C ILE A 111 -3.81 10.81 9.16
N ALA A 112 -3.71 10.29 10.40
CA ALA A 112 -4.28 10.96 11.57
C ALA A 112 -3.69 12.35 11.78
N CYS A 113 -2.36 12.51 11.71
CA CYS A 113 -1.70 13.81 11.80
C CYS A 113 -2.16 14.76 10.68
N ALA A 114 -2.34 14.29 9.47
CA ALA A 114 -2.86 15.07 8.35
C ALA A 114 -4.29 15.55 8.62
N LEU A 115 -5.19 14.66 9.05
CA LEU A 115 -6.59 14.98 9.35
C LEU A 115 -6.72 15.95 10.53
N PHE A 116 -6.06 15.67 11.65
CA PHE A 116 -6.05 16.58 12.82
C PHE A 116 -5.35 17.91 12.53
N GLY A 117 -4.41 17.94 11.57
CA GLY A 117 -3.77 19.16 11.10
C GLY A 117 -4.73 20.04 10.30
N ALA A 118 -5.56 19.43 9.45
CA ALA A 118 -6.44 20.12 8.52
C ALA A 118 -7.82 20.49 9.10
N LEU A 119 -8.34 19.72 10.04
CA LEU A 119 -9.70 19.83 10.59
C LEU A 119 -9.73 20.63 11.91
N ARG A 120 -10.85 21.31 12.16
CA ARG A 120 -11.15 22.06 13.39
C ARG A 120 -12.54 21.69 13.91
N PRO A 121 -12.85 21.89 15.22
CA PRO A 121 -14.20 21.67 15.75
C PRO A 121 -15.27 22.41 14.93
N GLY A 122 -16.31 21.68 14.53
CA GLY A 122 -17.39 22.17 13.66
C GLY A 122 -17.20 21.88 12.16
N ASP A 123 -16.01 21.44 11.74
CA ASP A 123 -15.77 21.00 10.37
C ASP A 123 -16.39 19.62 10.10
N GLU A 124 -16.62 19.34 8.81
CA GLU A 124 -17.02 18.01 8.31
C GLU A 124 -15.87 17.35 7.55
N LEU A 125 -15.62 16.08 7.88
CA LEU A 125 -14.85 15.14 7.08
C LEU A 125 -15.84 14.32 6.23
N LEU A 126 -15.71 14.37 4.89
CA LEU A 126 -16.53 13.62 3.95
C LEU A 126 -15.70 12.56 3.23
N ALA A 127 -15.95 11.27 3.48
CA ALA A 127 -15.39 10.19 2.66
C ALA A 127 -16.21 10.06 1.37
N VAL A 128 -15.57 10.20 0.21
CA VAL A 128 -16.26 10.29 -1.09
C VAL A 128 -16.15 9.04 -1.96
N ALA A 129 -15.37 8.06 -1.53
CA ALA A 129 -15.12 6.82 -2.27
C ALA A 129 -15.39 5.57 -1.38
N GLY A 130 -16.52 5.56 -0.69
CA GLY A 130 -16.90 4.51 0.27
C GLY A 130 -16.37 4.75 1.67
N ALA A 131 -16.58 3.77 2.55
CA ALA A 131 -16.04 3.78 3.91
C ALA A 131 -14.50 3.74 3.91
N PRO A 132 -13.85 4.41 4.87
CA PRO A 132 -12.42 4.26 5.09
C PRO A 132 -12.10 2.84 5.59
N TYR A 133 -10.82 2.46 5.55
CA TYR A 133 -10.39 1.17 6.09
C TYR A 133 -10.56 1.10 7.62
N ASP A 134 -10.66 -0.13 8.12
CA ASP A 134 -11.13 -0.44 9.48
C ASP A 134 -10.41 0.34 10.59
N THR A 135 -9.07 0.43 10.57
CA THR A 135 -8.32 1.15 11.63
C THR A 135 -8.47 2.67 11.55
N LEU A 136 -8.81 3.24 10.40
CA LEU A 136 -9.10 4.68 10.29
C LEU A 136 -10.49 5.03 10.85
N GLU A 137 -11.41 4.09 10.87
CA GLU A 137 -12.72 4.28 11.50
C GLU A 137 -12.60 4.59 13.00
N GLU A 138 -11.62 4.01 13.70
CA GLU A 138 -11.35 4.37 15.11
C GLU A 138 -10.76 5.78 15.24
N VAL A 139 -9.87 6.19 14.35
CA VAL A 139 -9.34 7.57 14.32
C VAL A 139 -10.47 8.59 14.11
N ILE A 140 -11.44 8.24 13.25
CA ILE A 140 -12.62 9.08 13.03
C ILE A 140 -13.57 9.07 14.23
N GLY A 141 -13.74 7.94 14.91
CA GLY A 141 -14.65 7.74 16.05
C GLY A 141 -15.92 6.96 15.69
N LEU A 142 -15.91 6.22 14.59
CA LEU A 142 -17.01 5.35 14.18
C LEU A 142 -17.02 4.03 14.93
N ARG A 143 -15.88 3.62 15.45
CA ARG A 143 -15.65 2.39 16.23
C ARG A 143 -14.87 2.68 17.50
N GLY A 144 -14.74 1.66 18.34
CA GLY A 144 -13.99 1.72 19.59
C GLY A 144 -14.68 2.57 20.65
N GLN A 145 -13.91 3.12 21.54
CA GLN A 145 -14.43 3.98 22.65
C GLN A 145 -14.56 5.46 22.21
N GLY A 146 -14.13 5.82 21.02
CA GLY A 146 -14.20 7.18 20.48
C GLY A 146 -13.28 8.19 21.15
N GLN A 147 -12.64 7.87 22.26
CA GLN A 147 -11.81 8.78 23.05
C GLN A 147 -10.60 9.26 22.23
N GLY A 148 -10.44 10.58 22.07
CA GLY A 148 -9.36 11.17 21.30
C GLY A 148 -9.56 11.11 19.77
N SER A 149 -10.72 10.66 19.30
CA SER A 149 -11.07 10.60 17.88
C SER A 149 -11.42 11.97 17.30
N LEU A 150 -11.53 12.08 15.99
CA LEU A 150 -12.00 13.32 15.32
C LEU A 150 -13.38 13.73 15.83
N MET A 151 -14.31 12.78 15.97
CA MET A 151 -15.67 13.07 16.47
C MET A 151 -15.66 13.55 17.93
N ASP A 152 -14.77 13.01 18.78
CA ASP A 152 -14.59 13.46 20.17
C ASP A 152 -14.09 14.92 20.22
N PHE A 153 -13.33 15.35 19.20
CA PHE A 153 -12.90 16.75 19.04
C PHE A 153 -13.92 17.63 18.29
N GLY A 154 -15.15 17.16 18.10
CA GLY A 154 -16.22 17.95 17.50
C GLY A 154 -16.19 18.08 15.98
N ILE A 155 -15.49 17.18 15.28
CA ILE A 155 -15.52 17.06 13.82
C ILE A 155 -16.68 16.11 13.45
N SER A 156 -17.51 16.50 12.50
CA SER A 156 -18.55 15.64 11.97
C SER A 156 -18.01 14.76 10.85
N TYR A 157 -18.58 13.56 10.71
CA TYR A 157 -18.21 12.63 9.64
C TYR A 157 -19.42 12.25 8.82
N ARG A 158 -19.19 12.11 7.51
CA ARG A 158 -20.15 11.56 6.56
C ARG A 158 -19.42 10.80 5.47
N GLN A 159 -20.07 9.81 4.88
CA GLN A 159 -19.55 9.07 3.74
C GLN A 159 -20.57 8.94 2.64
N LEU A 160 -20.10 8.83 1.39
CA LEU A 160 -20.89 8.46 0.25
C LEU A 160 -20.68 6.96 -0.02
N PRO A 161 -21.75 6.19 -0.18
CA PRO A 161 -21.62 4.79 -0.54
C PRO A 161 -21.05 4.66 -1.96
N LEU A 162 -20.39 3.54 -2.23
CA LEU A 162 -20.08 3.15 -3.60
C LEU A 162 -21.33 2.71 -4.32
N THR A 163 -21.31 2.75 -5.64
CA THR A 163 -22.35 2.15 -6.48
C THR A 163 -22.38 0.62 -6.30
N SER A 164 -23.42 -0.03 -6.78
CA SER A 164 -23.57 -1.50 -6.72
C SER A 164 -22.45 -2.27 -7.44
N VAL A 165 -21.70 -1.58 -8.31
CA VAL A 165 -20.54 -2.14 -9.03
C VAL A 165 -19.20 -1.73 -8.42
N GLY A 166 -19.20 -1.15 -7.21
CA GLY A 166 -17.98 -0.79 -6.48
C GLY A 166 -17.27 0.47 -6.99
N GLN A 167 -17.95 1.31 -7.77
CA GLN A 167 -17.40 2.57 -8.28
C GLN A 167 -17.87 3.76 -7.42
N PRO A 168 -17.11 4.87 -7.39
CA PRO A 168 -17.60 6.12 -6.82
C PRO A 168 -18.92 6.56 -7.46
N ASP A 169 -19.83 7.07 -6.65
CA ASP A 169 -21.08 7.66 -7.14
C ASP A 169 -20.81 9.11 -7.57
N TRP A 170 -20.55 9.29 -8.85
CA TRP A 170 -20.18 10.59 -9.44
C TRP A 170 -21.25 11.65 -9.25
N ASP A 171 -22.53 11.28 -9.36
CA ASP A 171 -23.66 12.20 -9.19
C ASP A 171 -23.82 12.61 -7.73
N ALA A 172 -23.66 11.66 -6.81
CA ALA A 172 -23.64 11.97 -5.38
C ALA A 172 -22.48 12.89 -5.01
N ILE A 173 -21.26 12.64 -5.53
CA ILE A 173 -20.09 13.50 -5.28
C ILE A 173 -20.34 14.91 -5.80
N ALA A 174 -20.96 15.04 -6.99
CA ALA A 174 -21.21 16.35 -7.63
C ALA A 174 -22.13 17.28 -6.83
N THR A 175 -22.80 16.80 -5.77
CA THR A 175 -23.73 17.58 -4.95
C THR A 175 -23.51 17.42 -3.44
N ALA A 176 -22.42 16.74 -3.04
CA ALA A 176 -22.23 16.32 -1.66
C ALA A 176 -21.64 17.39 -0.74
N ILE A 177 -20.93 18.38 -1.29
CA ILE A 177 -20.17 19.34 -0.50
C ILE A 177 -21.10 20.35 0.19
N ARG A 178 -20.90 20.52 1.49
CA ARG A 178 -21.61 21.45 2.36
C ARG A 178 -20.68 22.60 2.77
N PRO A 179 -21.22 23.71 3.29
CA PRO A 179 -20.38 24.77 3.83
C PRO A 179 -19.43 24.33 4.95
N SER A 180 -19.81 23.32 5.72
CA SER A 180 -18.97 22.70 6.77
C SER A 180 -17.98 21.66 6.26
N THR A 181 -18.10 21.19 5.00
CA THR A 181 -17.21 20.17 4.43
C THR A 181 -15.83 20.77 4.21
N ARG A 182 -14.94 20.57 5.18
CA ARG A 182 -13.57 21.09 5.13
C ARG A 182 -12.62 20.17 4.40
N VAL A 183 -12.76 18.84 4.61
CA VAL A 183 -11.90 17.83 4.01
C VAL A 183 -12.74 16.77 3.33
N THR A 184 -12.40 16.43 2.08
CA THR A 184 -12.84 15.19 1.44
C THR A 184 -11.73 14.15 1.54
N LEU A 185 -12.07 12.96 2.05
CA LEU A 185 -11.18 11.80 2.13
C LEU A 185 -11.40 10.91 0.91
N ILE A 186 -10.32 10.65 0.19
CA ILE A 186 -10.27 9.78 -0.97
C ILE A 186 -9.33 8.62 -0.63
N GLN A 187 -9.85 7.46 -0.27
CA GLN A 187 -9.04 6.26 -0.11
C GLN A 187 -8.79 5.62 -1.47
N ARG A 188 -7.51 5.61 -1.91
CA ARG A 188 -7.13 5.12 -3.23
C ARG A 188 -7.26 3.61 -3.33
N SER A 189 -6.66 2.86 -2.40
CA SER A 189 -6.70 1.41 -2.41
C SER A 189 -8.05 0.83 -1.99
N CYS A 190 -8.29 -0.44 -2.34
CA CYS A 190 -9.54 -1.12 -1.99
C CYS A 190 -9.68 -1.42 -0.49
N GLY A 191 -8.58 -1.51 0.28
CA GLY A 191 -8.64 -2.09 1.62
C GLY A 191 -9.19 -3.52 1.56
N TYR A 192 -10.13 -3.85 2.46
CA TYR A 192 -10.89 -5.12 2.40
C TYR A 192 -12.25 -5.00 1.68
N SER A 193 -12.38 -4.04 0.77
CA SER A 193 -13.57 -3.88 -0.04
C SER A 193 -13.43 -4.60 -1.38
N TRP A 194 -14.51 -5.22 -1.85
CA TRP A 194 -14.54 -5.82 -3.19
C TRP A 194 -14.74 -4.74 -4.25
N ARG A 195 -13.65 -4.03 -4.55
CA ARG A 195 -13.61 -3.01 -5.59
C ARG A 195 -12.19 -2.87 -6.14
N PRO A 196 -12.00 -2.37 -7.37
CA PRO A 196 -10.67 -1.96 -7.83
C PRO A 196 -10.18 -0.73 -7.06
N SER A 197 -8.87 -0.50 -7.07
CA SER A 197 -8.27 0.76 -6.63
C SER A 197 -8.66 1.89 -7.56
N LEU A 198 -8.70 3.13 -7.04
CA LEU A 198 -8.95 4.31 -7.85
C LEU A 198 -7.73 4.64 -8.72
N THR A 199 -7.98 4.88 -9.99
CA THR A 199 -6.97 5.40 -10.91
C THR A 199 -6.70 6.88 -10.63
N ILE A 200 -5.60 7.41 -11.16
CA ILE A 200 -5.32 8.86 -11.08
C ILE A 200 -6.40 9.67 -11.80
N ASP A 201 -7.00 9.14 -12.86
CA ASP A 201 -8.08 9.82 -13.59
C ASP A 201 -9.40 9.81 -12.78
N ASP A 202 -9.69 8.75 -12.01
CA ASP A 202 -10.79 8.74 -11.05
C ASP A 202 -10.58 9.81 -9.98
N ILE A 203 -9.38 9.87 -9.40
CA ILE A 203 -9.02 10.87 -8.39
C ILE A 203 -9.13 12.29 -8.96
N ALA A 204 -8.65 12.52 -10.18
CA ALA A 204 -8.78 13.81 -10.87
C ALA A 204 -10.26 14.20 -11.06
N THR A 205 -11.11 13.23 -11.39
CA THR A 205 -12.55 13.45 -11.55
C THR A 205 -13.21 13.81 -10.22
N ILE A 206 -12.89 13.10 -9.13
CA ILE A 206 -13.38 13.41 -7.77
C ILE A 206 -12.97 14.84 -7.40
N ILE A 207 -11.68 15.18 -7.54
CA ILE A 207 -11.16 16.50 -7.18
C ILE A 207 -11.87 17.60 -7.97
N ARG A 208 -12.03 17.42 -9.27
CA ARG A 208 -12.75 18.39 -10.12
C ARG A 208 -14.18 18.60 -9.64
N LEU A 209 -14.93 17.54 -9.35
CA LEU A 209 -16.31 17.63 -8.85
C LEU A 209 -16.39 18.33 -7.50
N VAL A 210 -15.48 18.04 -6.58
CA VAL A 210 -15.39 18.69 -5.27
C VAL A 210 -15.07 20.18 -5.42
N LYS A 211 -14.01 20.51 -6.17
CA LYS A 211 -13.54 21.89 -6.34
C LYS A 211 -14.53 22.78 -7.11
N GLN A 212 -15.37 22.20 -7.97
CA GLN A 212 -16.46 22.93 -8.63
C GLN A 212 -17.54 23.40 -7.64
N GLN A 213 -17.78 22.66 -6.55
CA GLN A 213 -18.74 23.04 -5.52
C GLN A 213 -18.14 24.02 -4.50
N ASN A 214 -16.92 23.73 -4.04
CA ASN A 214 -16.19 24.59 -3.13
C ASN A 214 -14.67 24.46 -3.35
N PRO A 215 -14.00 25.45 -3.92
CA PRO A 215 -12.56 25.41 -4.18
C PRO A 215 -11.72 25.34 -2.89
N ASP A 216 -12.24 25.74 -1.73
CA ASP A 216 -11.56 25.74 -0.45
C ASP A 216 -11.62 24.40 0.28
N THR A 217 -12.47 23.46 -0.16
CA THR A 217 -12.51 22.10 0.39
C THR A 217 -11.21 21.37 0.07
N ILE A 218 -10.54 20.87 1.08
CA ILE A 218 -9.27 20.14 0.96
C ILE A 218 -9.55 18.73 0.42
N CYS A 219 -8.94 18.39 -0.72
CA CYS A 219 -8.96 17.03 -1.25
C CYS A 219 -7.76 16.26 -0.70
N PHE A 220 -8.01 15.41 0.28
CA PHE A 220 -7.00 14.58 0.93
C PHE A 220 -7.09 13.15 0.41
N VAL A 221 -5.96 12.59 -0.06
CA VAL A 221 -5.87 11.21 -0.57
C VAL A 221 -5.04 10.36 0.39
N ASP A 222 -5.64 9.30 0.93
CA ASP A 222 -4.88 8.17 1.44
C ASP A 222 -4.28 7.43 0.25
N ASN A 223 -2.98 7.63 0.03
CA ASN A 223 -2.27 7.11 -1.13
C ASN A 223 -1.57 5.77 -0.88
N CYS A 224 -1.77 5.14 0.29
CA CYS A 224 -1.23 3.82 0.59
C CYS A 224 -1.53 2.85 -0.56
N TYR A 225 -0.53 2.09 -0.99
CA TYR A 225 -0.55 1.14 -2.12
C TYR A 225 -0.64 1.79 -3.52
N GLY A 226 -0.83 3.10 -3.61
CA GLY A 226 -0.98 3.80 -4.88
C GLY A 226 0.30 4.42 -5.43
N GLU A 227 1.31 4.61 -4.58
CA GLU A 227 2.55 5.27 -4.96
C GLU A 227 3.28 4.47 -6.06
N PHE A 228 3.71 5.15 -7.11
CA PHE A 228 4.41 4.58 -8.28
C PHE A 228 3.59 3.59 -9.14
N VAL A 229 2.31 3.39 -8.81
CA VAL A 229 1.40 2.52 -9.57
C VAL A 229 1.06 3.10 -10.94
N GLU A 230 1.10 4.41 -11.08
CA GLU A 230 0.91 5.14 -12.34
C GLU A 230 2.04 6.17 -12.53
N GLU A 231 2.08 6.83 -13.70
CA GLU A 231 3.11 7.83 -13.99
C GLU A 231 2.92 9.14 -13.21
N ARG A 232 1.69 9.45 -12.79
CA ARG A 232 1.35 10.63 -12.01
C ARG A 232 0.95 10.24 -10.60
N GLU A 233 1.26 11.13 -9.65
CA GLU A 233 0.80 11.03 -8.27
C GLU A 233 -0.40 11.96 -8.04
N PRO A 234 -1.23 11.74 -6.99
CA PRO A 234 -2.44 12.53 -6.79
C PRO A 234 -2.23 14.05 -6.72
N PRO A 235 -1.12 14.60 -6.18
CA PRO A 235 -0.89 16.05 -6.22
C PRO A 235 -0.79 16.61 -7.64
N ALA A 236 -0.29 15.85 -8.61
CA ALA A 236 -0.21 16.26 -10.01
C ALA A 236 -1.58 16.47 -10.66
N VAL A 237 -2.65 15.94 -10.07
CA VAL A 237 -4.03 16.10 -10.56
C VAL A 237 -4.89 16.94 -9.61
N GLY A 238 -4.24 17.63 -8.65
CA GLY A 238 -4.88 18.63 -7.80
C GLY A 238 -5.25 18.17 -6.39
N ALA A 239 -4.78 17.00 -5.92
CA ALA A 239 -4.90 16.67 -4.51
C ALA A 239 -4.13 17.67 -3.66
N ASP A 240 -4.79 18.24 -2.64
CA ASP A 240 -4.18 19.21 -1.74
C ASP A 240 -3.20 18.54 -0.76
N LEU A 241 -3.46 17.30 -0.39
CA LEU A 241 -2.67 16.56 0.58
C LEU A 241 -2.75 15.06 0.30
N ILE A 242 -1.64 14.37 0.49
CA ILE A 242 -1.56 12.91 0.51
C ILE A 242 -0.81 12.44 1.75
N ALA A 243 -1.10 11.25 2.22
CA ALA A 243 -0.32 10.58 3.27
C ALA A 243 -0.24 9.08 3.02
N GLY A 244 0.76 8.44 3.63
CA GLY A 244 0.94 7.01 3.53
C GLY A 244 2.08 6.47 4.41
N SER A 245 2.38 5.19 4.21
CA SER A 245 3.36 4.45 4.99
C SER A 245 4.66 4.23 4.24
N LEU A 246 5.81 4.37 4.93
CA LEU A 246 7.10 4.04 4.33
C LEU A 246 7.40 2.54 4.28
N ILE A 247 6.73 1.71 5.08
CA ILE A 247 6.89 0.25 4.98
C ILE A 247 6.06 -0.37 3.83
N LYS A 248 5.39 0.48 3.05
CA LYS A 248 4.66 0.12 1.83
C LYS A 248 5.47 0.55 0.59
N ASN A 249 4.78 0.88 -0.49
CA ASN A 249 5.39 1.21 -1.79
C ASN A 249 6.61 2.13 -1.71
N PRO A 250 6.53 3.32 -1.04
CA PRO A 250 7.64 4.28 -1.13
C PRO A 250 8.91 3.86 -0.42
N GLY A 251 8.83 2.91 0.50
CA GLY A 251 9.99 2.41 1.21
C GLY A 251 10.79 1.32 0.48
N GLY A 252 10.29 0.81 -0.66
CA GLY A 252 10.99 -0.10 -1.54
C GLY A 252 11.54 -1.34 -0.84
N THR A 253 10.85 -1.87 0.17
CA THR A 253 11.26 -2.99 1.04
C THR A 253 12.50 -2.73 1.92
N ILE A 254 12.99 -1.50 1.95
CA ILE A 254 14.24 -1.12 2.67
C ILE A 254 13.95 -0.21 3.88
N ALA A 255 12.97 0.69 3.77
CA ALA A 255 12.61 1.56 4.89
C ALA A 255 11.98 0.75 6.02
N THR A 256 12.58 0.78 7.20
CA THR A 256 12.24 -0.10 8.34
C THR A 256 11.01 0.33 9.11
N THR A 257 10.60 1.60 8.99
CA THR A 257 9.48 2.22 9.70
C THR A 257 9.15 3.57 9.08
N GLY A 258 8.09 4.18 9.54
CA GLY A 258 7.79 5.57 9.21
C GLY A 258 6.58 5.75 8.30
N GLY A 259 6.34 7.03 8.03
CA GLY A 259 5.30 7.47 7.13
C GLY A 259 5.67 8.80 6.46
N TYR A 260 4.76 9.25 5.62
CA TYR A 260 4.92 10.53 4.95
C TYR A 260 3.60 11.29 4.86
N VAL A 261 3.72 12.60 4.76
CA VAL A 261 2.66 13.52 4.34
C VAL A 261 3.25 14.41 3.24
N ALA A 262 2.53 14.61 2.13
CA ALA A 262 2.99 15.46 1.03
C ALA A 262 1.80 16.21 0.40
N GLY A 263 2.03 17.42 -0.10
CA GLY A 263 0.99 18.25 -0.69
C GLY A 263 1.31 19.73 -0.54
N ARG A 264 0.29 20.55 -0.27
CA ARG A 264 0.44 21.96 0.01
C ARG A 264 1.29 22.20 1.25
N ALA A 265 2.18 23.16 1.22
CA ALA A 265 3.14 23.42 2.29
C ALA A 265 2.45 23.75 3.63
N ASP A 266 1.36 24.53 3.62
CA ASP A 266 0.60 24.89 4.81
C ASP A 266 -0.04 23.67 5.50
N LEU A 267 -0.51 22.69 4.71
CA LEU A 267 -1.12 21.47 5.22
C LEU A 267 -0.07 20.47 5.72
N VAL A 268 1.08 20.37 5.05
CA VAL A 268 2.21 19.56 5.51
C VAL A 268 2.74 20.09 6.84
N GLU A 269 2.90 21.41 6.99
CA GLU A 269 3.32 22.01 8.26
C GLU A 269 2.28 21.79 9.37
N ALA A 270 0.98 21.90 9.05
CA ALA A 270 -0.07 21.60 10.01
C ALA A 270 -0.04 20.14 10.49
N ALA A 271 0.23 19.19 9.60
CA ALA A 271 0.38 17.77 9.94
C ALA A 271 1.63 17.52 10.81
N THR A 272 2.76 18.15 10.50
CA THR A 272 3.99 18.02 11.29
C THR A 272 3.88 18.68 12.67
N CYS A 273 3.09 19.75 12.80
CA CYS A 273 2.74 20.31 14.12
C CYS A 273 1.91 19.33 14.99
N ARG A 274 1.19 18.39 14.38
CA ARG A 274 0.51 17.30 15.12
C ARG A 274 1.45 16.16 15.47
N LEU A 275 2.41 15.87 14.60
CA LEU A 275 3.43 14.86 14.86
C LEU A 275 4.37 15.28 15.99
N THR A 276 4.76 16.56 16.03
CA THR A 276 5.71 17.13 17.00
C THR A 276 4.99 18.00 18.02
N ALA A 277 4.95 19.30 17.79
CA ALA A 277 4.14 20.27 18.53
C ALA A 277 3.97 21.55 17.70
N PRO A 278 2.92 22.37 17.97
CA PRO A 278 2.83 23.70 17.40
C PRO A 278 4.09 24.52 17.71
N GLY A 279 4.67 25.13 16.68
CA GLY A 279 5.92 25.91 16.76
C GLY A 279 7.20 25.09 16.58
N ILE A 280 7.14 23.76 16.53
CA ILE A 280 8.26 22.88 16.17
C ILE A 280 8.08 22.43 14.70
N GLY A 281 6.91 21.87 14.38
CA GLY A 281 6.57 21.46 13.02
C GLY A 281 7.60 20.54 12.37
N SER A 282 7.97 20.86 11.14
CA SER A 282 8.92 20.09 10.31
C SER A 282 10.38 20.23 10.74
N SER A 283 10.73 21.22 11.59
CA SER A 283 12.12 21.50 11.99
C SER A 283 12.69 20.53 13.03
N GLY A 284 11.84 19.71 13.66
CA GLY A 284 12.24 18.75 14.70
C GLY A 284 12.18 17.29 14.23
N GLY A 285 12.84 16.42 15.00
CA GLY A 285 12.83 14.96 14.81
C GLY A 285 14.10 14.44 14.13
N SER A 286 14.94 13.76 14.90
CA SER A 286 16.10 13.04 14.37
C SER A 286 15.65 11.90 13.44
N SER A 287 16.35 11.69 12.35
CA SER A 287 16.10 10.57 11.42
C SER A 287 16.65 9.21 11.90
N LEU A 288 17.26 9.17 13.10
CA LEU A 288 17.68 7.93 13.79
C LEU A 288 18.51 6.99 12.90
N GLU A 289 19.48 7.52 12.16
CA GLU A 289 20.34 6.79 11.20
C GLU A 289 19.56 6.11 10.04
N GLN A 290 18.29 6.48 9.82
CA GLN A 290 17.46 5.88 8.78
C GLN A 290 17.56 6.57 7.43
N ASN A 291 18.20 7.75 7.33
CA ASN A 291 18.28 8.52 6.08
C ASN A 291 18.72 7.68 4.89
N ARG A 292 19.82 6.92 5.02
CA ARG A 292 20.34 6.06 3.95
C ARG A 292 19.30 5.04 3.48
N LEU A 293 18.60 4.40 4.42
CA LEU A 293 17.61 3.38 4.09
C LEU A 293 16.37 4.00 3.41
N MET A 294 15.94 5.18 3.84
CA MET A 294 14.82 5.90 3.23
C MET A 294 15.15 6.38 1.81
N PHE A 295 16.35 6.92 1.56
CA PHE A 295 16.82 7.28 0.21
C PHE A 295 16.93 6.05 -0.69
N GLN A 296 17.54 4.98 -0.19
CA GLN A 296 17.71 3.73 -0.93
C GLN A 296 16.35 3.09 -1.25
N GLY A 297 15.44 3.07 -0.28
CA GLY A 297 14.09 2.55 -0.46
C GLY A 297 13.32 3.33 -1.52
N LEU A 298 13.35 4.67 -1.46
CA LEU A 298 12.71 5.52 -2.46
C LEU A 298 13.26 5.29 -3.87
N PHE A 299 14.58 5.04 -4.00
CA PHE A 299 15.19 4.69 -5.29
C PHE A 299 14.70 3.33 -5.81
N LEU A 300 14.53 2.33 -4.94
CA LEU A 300 14.08 0.99 -5.32
C LEU A 300 12.56 0.89 -5.50
N ALA A 301 11.81 1.80 -4.92
CA ALA A 301 10.34 1.73 -4.86
C ALA A 301 9.66 1.52 -6.23
N PRO A 302 10.01 2.23 -7.32
CA PRO A 302 9.39 1.98 -8.62
C PRO A 302 9.55 0.54 -9.12
N GLN A 303 10.73 -0.06 -8.90
CA GLN A 303 11.02 -1.44 -9.29
C GLN A 303 10.19 -2.43 -8.45
N MET A 304 10.16 -2.25 -7.13
CA MET A 304 9.41 -3.13 -6.23
C MET A 304 7.91 -3.10 -6.54
N VAL A 305 7.36 -1.90 -6.79
CA VAL A 305 5.96 -1.75 -7.21
C VAL A 305 5.70 -2.45 -8.55
N GLY A 306 6.59 -2.31 -9.52
CA GLY A 306 6.47 -3.01 -10.81
C GLY A 306 6.45 -4.53 -10.67
N GLU A 307 7.34 -5.08 -9.84
CA GLU A 307 7.39 -6.52 -9.57
C GLU A 307 6.12 -7.02 -8.85
N ALA A 308 5.62 -6.26 -7.87
CA ALA A 308 4.36 -6.54 -7.19
C ALA A 308 3.16 -6.53 -8.18
N MET A 309 3.09 -5.55 -9.08
CA MET A 309 2.04 -5.49 -10.11
C MET A 309 2.09 -6.67 -11.07
N LYS A 310 3.29 -7.13 -11.48
CA LYS A 310 3.47 -8.34 -12.29
C LYS A 310 2.99 -9.58 -11.53
N GLY A 311 3.36 -9.69 -10.24
CA GLY A 311 2.89 -10.77 -9.36
C GLY A 311 1.37 -10.79 -9.24
N ASN A 312 0.76 -9.64 -9.01
CA ASN A 312 -0.70 -9.50 -8.92
C ASN A 312 -1.42 -9.84 -10.23
N TYR A 313 -0.82 -9.51 -11.36
CA TYR A 313 -1.35 -9.97 -12.65
C TYR A 313 -1.36 -11.50 -12.75
N LEU A 314 -0.28 -12.17 -12.31
CA LEU A 314 -0.21 -13.64 -12.30
C LEU A 314 -1.28 -14.24 -11.38
N ILE A 315 -1.49 -13.67 -10.18
CA ILE A 315 -2.54 -14.10 -9.26
C ILE A 315 -3.92 -13.98 -9.95
N ALA A 316 -4.22 -12.81 -10.51
CA ALA A 316 -5.48 -12.55 -11.19
C ALA A 316 -5.71 -13.55 -12.34
N LYS A 317 -4.70 -13.76 -13.19
CA LYS A 317 -4.78 -14.69 -14.32
C LYS A 317 -4.99 -16.12 -13.87
N THR A 318 -4.18 -16.61 -12.94
CA THR A 318 -4.23 -17.99 -12.45
C THR A 318 -5.60 -18.30 -11.85
N PHE A 319 -6.10 -17.46 -10.95
CA PHE A 319 -7.37 -17.72 -10.28
C PHE A 319 -8.59 -17.48 -11.18
N SER A 320 -8.51 -16.52 -12.11
CA SER A 320 -9.56 -16.34 -13.13
C SER A 320 -9.66 -17.54 -14.06
N ASP A 321 -8.53 -18.11 -14.49
CA ASP A 321 -8.49 -19.30 -15.34
C ASP A 321 -9.04 -20.56 -14.60
N LEU A 322 -8.92 -20.59 -13.27
CA LEU A 322 -9.51 -21.61 -12.42
C LEU A 322 -11.00 -21.36 -12.08
N GLY A 323 -11.58 -20.27 -12.58
CA GLY A 323 -12.98 -19.93 -12.41
C GLY A 323 -13.32 -19.18 -11.11
N TYR A 324 -12.33 -18.68 -10.36
CA TYR A 324 -12.55 -17.85 -9.18
C TYR A 324 -12.79 -16.39 -9.59
N PRO A 325 -13.75 -15.68 -8.94
CA PRO A 325 -13.86 -14.23 -9.09
C PRO A 325 -12.59 -13.53 -8.57
N VAL A 326 -12.12 -12.52 -9.31
CA VAL A 326 -10.93 -11.75 -8.97
C VAL A 326 -11.17 -10.24 -9.08
N SER A 327 -10.58 -9.44 -8.22
CA SER A 327 -10.65 -7.97 -8.27
C SER A 327 -9.27 -7.37 -7.97
N PRO A 328 -8.71 -6.51 -8.86
CA PRO A 328 -9.22 -6.19 -10.18
C PRO A 328 -9.23 -7.39 -11.14
N SER A 329 -9.98 -7.27 -12.23
CA SER A 329 -9.97 -8.28 -13.30
C SER A 329 -8.59 -8.37 -13.96
N VAL A 330 -8.33 -9.43 -14.74
CA VAL A 330 -7.03 -9.68 -15.38
C VAL A 330 -6.54 -8.48 -16.20
N THR A 331 -7.45 -7.79 -16.89
CA THR A 331 -7.14 -6.62 -17.73
C THR A 331 -7.49 -5.27 -17.06
N GLY A 332 -8.04 -5.30 -15.84
CA GLY A 332 -8.43 -4.08 -15.12
C GLY A 332 -7.23 -3.29 -14.60
N PRO A 333 -7.44 -1.97 -14.35
CA PRO A 333 -6.43 -1.16 -13.67
C PRO A 333 -6.15 -1.75 -12.28
N ARG A 334 -4.88 -1.76 -11.89
CA ARG A 334 -4.43 -2.42 -10.66
C ARG A 334 -3.41 -1.62 -9.90
N ASP A 335 -3.39 -1.81 -8.60
CA ASP A 335 -2.30 -1.46 -7.72
C ASP A 335 -1.52 -2.73 -7.28
N VAL A 336 -0.92 -2.69 -6.11
CA VAL A 336 -0.17 -3.82 -5.54
C VAL A 336 -1.04 -4.75 -4.68
N ILE A 337 -2.38 -4.69 -4.83
CA ILE A 337 -3.34 -5.57 -4.16
C ILE A 337 -4.14 -6.35 -5.19
N GLN A 338 -4.25 -7.66 -4.98
CA GLN A 338 -5.11 -8.54 -5.77
C GLN A 338 -6.03 -9.34 -4.84
N ALA A 339 -7.33 -9.14 -4.98
CA ALA A 339 -8.34 -9.90 -4.25
C ALA A 339 -8.79 -11.12 -5.06
N VAL A 340 -9.02 -12.24 -4.36
CA VAL A 340 -9.57 -13.49 -4.91
C VAL A 340 -10.68 -13.98 -3.99
N GLU A 341 -11.88 -14.20 -4.52
CA GLU A 341 -12.99 -14.78 -3.80
C GLU A 341 -12.88 -16.31 -3.79
N LEU A 342 -12.50 -16.87 -2.65
CA LEU A 342 -12.25 -18.31 -2.50
C LEU A 342 -13.52 -19.11 -2.12
N GLY A 343 -14.54 -18.45 -1.59
CA GLY A 343 -15.86 -19.04 -1.33
C GLY A 343 -15.96 -19.94 -0.11
N SER A 344 -14.85 -20.30 0.56
CA SER A 344 -14.87 -21.08 1.81
C SER A 344 -13.76 -20.69 2.77
N PRO A 345 -13.98 -20.85 4.09
CA PRO A 345 -12.95 -20.54 5.09
C PRO A 345 -11.73 -21.47 4.99
N GLU A 346 -11.96 -22.75 4.64
CA GLU A 346 -10.89 -23.75 4.51
C GLU A 346 -9.93 -23.35 3.39
N LYS A 347 -10.44 -22.91 2.24
CA LYS A 347 -9.63 -22.45 1.11
C LYS A 347 -8.84 -21.19 1.46
N LEU A 348 -9.45 -20.23 2.18
CA LEU A 348 -8.78 -19.03 2.63
C LEU A 348 -7.61 -19.37 3.57
N ILE A 349 -7.83 -20.25 4.55
CA ILE A 349 -6.79 -20.69 5.47
C ILE A 349 -5.68 -21.45 4.71
N ALA A 350 -6.05 -22.37 3.80
CA ALA A 350 -5.08 -23.13 3.01
C ALA A 350 -4.23 -22.23 2.12
N PHE A 351 -4.85 -21.23 1.48
CA PHE A 351 -4.15 -20.22 0.70
C PHE A 351 -3.11 -19.48 1.55
N CYS A 352 -3.53 -18.92 2.70
CA CYS A 352 -2.63 -18.19 3.58
C CYS A 352 -1.48 -19.07 4.11
N LYS A 353 -1.75 -20.35 4.47
CA LYS A 353 -0.70 -21.29 4.86
C LYS A 353 0.31 -21.56 3.75
N ALA A 354 -0.14 -21.65 2.50
CA ALA A 354 0.75 -21.83 1.35
C ALA A 354 1.64 -20.61 1.13
N ILE A 355 1.08 -19.38 1.17
CA ILE A 355 1.87 -18.14 1.08
C ILE A 355 2.90 -18.07 2.22
N GLN A 356 2.51 -18.35 3.46
CA GLN A 356 3.44 -18.33 4.61
C GLN A 356 4.61 -19.30 4.42
N ARG A 357 4.35 -20.50 3.90
CA ARG A 357 5.39 -21.51 3.63
C ARG A 357 6.43 -21.03 2.61
N PHE A 358 6.05 -20.17 1.69
CA PHE A 358 6.94 -19.58 0.68
C PHE A 358 7.47 -18.20 1.06
N SER A 359 7.24 -17.76 2.29
CA SER A 359 7.82 -16.53 2.82
C SER A 359 9.27 -16.71 3.25
N PRO A 360 10.13 -15.70 3.18
CA PRO A 360 11.54 -15.82 3.58
C PRO A 360 11.72 -15.89 5.10
N VAL A 361 10.78 -15.37 5.87
CA VAL A 361 10.83 -15.31 7.34
C VAL A 361 9.68 -16.14 7.88
N GLU A 362 9.94 -16.91 8.93
CA GLU A 362 8.91 -17.70 9.63
C GLU A 362 8.10 -18.65 8.73
N ALA A 363 8.69 -19.15 7.65
CA ALA A 363 8.05 -20.10 6.72
C ALA A 363 7.57 -21.39 7.38
N TYR A 364 8.07 -21.70 8.57
CA TYR A 364 7.69 -22.88 9.37
C TYR A 364 6.42 -22.68 10.20
N LEU A 365 5.93 -21.44 10.32
CA LEU A 365 4.69 -21.15 11.05
C LEU A 365 3.46 -21.41 10.17
N GLU A 366 2.36 -21.77 10.83
CA GLU A 366 1.07 -21.92 10.18
C GLU A 366 0.12 -20.81 10.62
N PRO A 367 -0.32 -19.93 9.69
CA PRO A 367 -1.34 -18.94 9.98
C PRO A 367 -2.62 -19.58 10.50
N VAL A 368 -3.18 -19.00 11.55
CA VAL A 368 -4.47 -19.38 12.13
C VAL A 368 -5.37 -18.17 12.27
N PRO A 369 -6.70 -18.34 12.21
CA PRO A 369 -7.62 -17.23 12.46
C PRO A 369 -7.38 -16.60 13.82
N ALA A 370 -7.19 -15.27 13.86
CA ALA A 370 -6.92 -14.50 15.07
C ALA A 370 -7.74 -13.21 15.10
N ALA A 371 -8.14 -12.80 16.30
CA ALA A 371 -8.71 -11.46 16.51
C ALA A 371 -7.59 -10.42 16.42
N MET A 372 -7.83 -9.34 15.66
CA MET A 372 -6.90 -8.23 15.50
C MET A 372 -7.55 -6.93 15.95
N PRO A 373 -6.81 -6.04 16.65
CA PRO A 373 -7.32 -4.72 17.00
C PRO A 373 -7.83 -3.94 15.78
N GLY A 374 -9.00 -3.32 15.88
CA GLY A 374 -9.60 -2.56 14.81
C GLY A 374 -10.40 -3.37 13.79
N TYR A 375 -10.54 -4.70 13.96
CA TYR A 375 -11.30 -5.57 13.05
C TYR A 375 -12.42 -6.31 13.79
N GLU A 376 -13.61 -6.41 13.17
CA GLU A 376 -14.74 -7.15 13.74
C GLU A 376 -14.63 -8.66 13.54
N SER A 377 -14.14 -9.08 12.37
CA SER A 377 -13.94 -10.50 12.05
C SER A 377 -12.52 -10.95 12.41
N GLN A 378 -12.37 -12.21 12.74
CA GLN A 378 -11.04 -12.80 12.77
C GLN A 378 -10.38 -12.66 11.39
N LEU A 379 -9.08 -12.42 11.39
CA LEU A 379 -8.25 -12.40 10.19
C LEU A 379 -7.37 -13.64 10.13
N VAL A 380 -7.11 -14.12 8.93
CA VAL A 380 -6.00 -15.02 8.64
C VAL A 380 -4.95 -14.20 7.93
N MET A 381 -3.73 -14.12 8.49
CA MET A 381 -2.64 -13.32 7.94
C MET A 381 -1.44 -14.20 7.65
N ALA A 382 -0.92 -14.12 6.44
CA ALA A 382 0.34 -14.71 6.01
C ALA A 382 1.27 -13.59 5.55
N GLY A 383 2.43 -13.45 6.19
CA GLY A 383 3.36 -12.38 5.88
C GLY A 383 4.67 -12.59 6.61
N GLY A 384 5.47 -13.52 6.13
CA GLY A 384 6.84 -13.72 6.62
C GLY A 384 7.79 -12.73 5.93
N THR A 385 7.72 -11.46 6.35
CA THR A 385 8.44 -10.34 5.77
C THR A 385 9.62 -9.91 6.65
N PHE A 386 10.65 -9.31 6.06
CA PHE A 386 11.79 -8.77 6.81
C PHE A 386 11.42 -7.53 7.63
N ILE A 387 10.39 -6.82 7.20
CA ILE A 387 9.85 -5.65 7.88
C ILE A 387 8.41 -6.00 8.28
N ASP A 388 8.13 -6.03 9.57
CA ASP A 388 6.82 -6.37 10.11
C ASP A 388 5.73 -5.46 9.53
N GLY A 389 4.68 -6.06 8.98
CA GLY A 389 3.58 -5.35 8.33
C GLY A 389 3.92 -4.75 6.95
N SER A 390 5.09 -5.07 6.37
CA SER A 390 5.42 -4.65 5.00
C SER A 390 4.48 -5.31 4.01
N THR A 391 3.93 -4.49 3.13
CA THR A 391 3.07 -4.93 2.02
C THR A 391 3.72 -4.74 0.65
N SER A 392 4.99 -4.32 0.63
CA SER A 392 5.85 -4.37 -0.56
C SER A 392 6.47 -5.74 -0.75
N GLU A 393 6.60 -6.52 0.33
CA GLU A 393 6.96 -7.94 0.31
C GLU A 393 5.69 -8.78 0.17
N LEU A 394 5.83 -10.01 -0.33
CA LEU A 394 4.66 -10.88 -0.54
C LEU A 394 3.95 -11.19 0.78
N SER A 395 2.68 -10.86 0.84
CA SER A 395 1.78 -11.19 1.93
C SER A 395 0.39 -11.51 1.41
N ALA A 396 -0.40 -12.21 2.19
CA ALA A 396 -1.80 -12.48 1.92
C ALA A 396 -2.58 -12.50 3.22
N ASP A 397 -3.71 -11.82 3.24
CA ASP A 397 -4.59 -11.80 4.38
C ASP A 397 -6.06 -11.79 3.94
N GLY A 398 -6.95 -12.10 4.87
CA GLY A 398 -8.36 -12.01 4.61
C GLY A 398 -9.21 -12.16 5.87
N PRO A 399 -10.30 -11.37 5.96
CA PRO A 399 -11.28 -11.53 7.03
C PRO A 399 -12.03 -12.86 6.86
N LEU A 400 -12.16 -13.62 7.95
CA LEU A 400 -12.85 -14.91 7.97
C LEU A 400 -14.37 -14.69 7.98
N ARG A 401 -14.89 -14.11 6.92
CA ARG A 401 -16.31 -13.83 6.69
C ARG A 401 -16.68 -14.06 5.23
N GLN A 402 -17.93 -14.37 4.95
CA GLN A 402 -18.42 -14.52 3.57
C GLN A 402 -18.20 -13.24 2.76
N PRO A 403 -17.82 -13.36 1.48
CA PRO A 403 -17.65 -14.61 0.70
C PRO A 403 -16.23 -15.22 0.78
N TYR A 404 -15.44 -14.94 1.81
CA TYR A 404 -14.08 -15.47 2.06
C TYR A 404 -13.09 -15.05 0.97
N ILE A 405 -12.82 -13.77 0.96
CA ILE A 405 -11.88 -13.13 0.04
C ILE A 405 -10.50 -13.08 0.67
N VAL A 406 -9.49 -13.51 -0.08
CA VAL A 406 -8.10 -13.26 0.25
C VAL A 406 -7.59 -12.06 -0.52
N TYR A 407 -6.81 -11.21 0.13
CA TYR A 407 -6.14 -10.05 -0.44
C TYR A 407 -4.64 -10.30 -0.45
N CYS A 408 -4.09 -10.49 -1.65
CA CYS A 408 -2.65 -10.66 -1.86
C CYS A 408 -2.01 -9.32 -2.10
N GLN A 409 -0.83 -9.09 -1.54
CA GLN A 409 -0.15 -7.81 -1.58
C GLN A 409 1.33 -8.01 -1.85
N GLY A 410 1.92 -7.09 -2.62
CA GLY A 410 3.37 -7.01 -2.77
C GLY A 410 4.01 -8.13 -3.58
N GLY A 411 5.27 -8.34 -3.27
CA GLY A 411 6.16 -9.28 -3.92
C GLY A 411 7.35 -8.58 -4.55
N THR A 412 8.54 -8.86 -4.03
CA THR A 412 9.80 -8.24 -4.48
C THR A 412 10.26 -8.72 -5.85
N HIS A 413 9.71 -9.84 -6.32
CA HIS A 413 9.91 -10.37 -7.67
C HIS A 413 8.74 -11.27 -8.04
N TRP A 414 8.23 -11.12 -9.25
CA TRP A 414 7.08 -11.89 -9.74
C TRP A 414 7.29 -13.41 -9.73
N THR A 415 8.54 -13.90 -9.85
CA THR A 415 8.83 -15.36 -9.78
C THR A 415 8.63 -15.92 -8.37
N HIS A 416 8.91 -15.14 -7.32
CA HIS A 416 8.58 -15.53 -5.95
C HIS A 416 7.07 -15.66 -5.77
N VAL A 417 6.32 -14.69 -6.29
CA VAL A 417 4.84 -14.75 -6.29
C VAL A 417 4.35 -15.98 -7.04
N ALA A 418 4.92 -16.30 -8.21
CA ALA A 418 4.55 -17.49 -8.98
C ALA A 418 4.72 -18.79 -8.18
N LEU A 419 5.88 -18.98 -7.52
CA LEU A 419 6.14 -20.15 -6.69
C LEU A 419 5.13 -20.28 -5.53
N ALA A 420 4.82 -19.18 -4.86
CA ALA A 420 3.88 -19.19 -3.75
C ALA A 420 2.43 -19.49 -4.21
N ILE A 421 2.04 -18.97 -5.38
CA ILE A 421 0.70 -19.19 -5.96
C ILE A 421 0.53 -20.61 -6.48
N GLU A 422 1.55 -21.21 -7.06
CA GLU A 422 1.51 -22.64 -7.45
C GLU A 422 1.17 -23.52 -6.23
N ALA A 423 1.86 -23.29 -5.11
CA ALA A 423 1.59 -24.00 -3.86
C ALA A 423 0.18 -23.70 -3.29
N ALA A 424 -0.30 -22.46 -3.43
CA ALA A 424 -1.64 -22.08 -2.99
C ALA A 424 -2.73 -22.78 -3.81
N VAL A 425 -2.56 -22.88 -5.12
CA VAL A 425 -3.47 -23.63 -6.01
C VAL A 425 -3.50 -25.11 -5.65
N GLU A 426 -2.34 -25.75 -5.44
CA GLU A 426 -2.27 -27.16 -5.02
C GLU A 426 -2.98 -27.38 -3.69
N ALA A 427 -2.76 -26.52 -2.70
CA ALA A 427 -3.39 -26.62 -1.38
C ALA A 427 -4.92 -26.47 -1.46
N ILE A 428 -5.44 -25.60 -2.32
CA ILE A 428 -6.89 -25.42 -2.51
C ILE A 428 -7.52 -26.59 -3.28
N GLN A 429 -6.81 -27.17 -4.25
CA GLN A 429 -7.32 -28.32 -5.04
C GLN A 429 -7.38 -29.62 -4.25
N GLN A 430 -6.70 -29.72 -3.13
CA GLN A 430 -6.72 -30.87 -2.22
C GLN A 430 -7.90 -30.85 -1.23
N LEU A 431 -8.65 -29.77 -1.18
CA LEU A 431 -9.86 -29.59 -0.35
C LEU A 431 -11.14 -30.00 -1.09
#